data_b3c98ba6b4b76c602f4af15e97450cb3
#
_entry.id   b3c98ba6b4b76c602f4af15e97450cb3
#
_cell.length_a   1.000
_cell.length_b   1.000
_cell.length_c   1.000
_cell.angle_alpha   90.00
_cell.angle_beta   90.00
_cell.angle_gamma   90.00
#
_symmetry.space_group_name_H-M   'P 1'
#
loop_
_entity.id
_entity.type
_entity.pdbx_description
1 polymer ?
#
loop_
_entity_poly.entity_id
_entity_poly.type
_entity_poly.pdbx_seq_one_letter_code
_entity_poly.pdbx_strand_id
1 'polypeptide(L)'
;MLIRRIGSTESWDSPEMTAYENEDHLQRIVATDPQYVPGVPEGALTVRELSTTAGPADVCIISPDGTITIVECKLASNSERRRMVIGQVLDYASAIWVDGAKSFREQWNRQRGDDLAALGETALEQLDLNITEGRIDLCLAVDRIDNDLKRLVEFLNRITRDEVAVTALQLTYARHGDIEFLMPSTYGGEIAAVKARSSGPSTSWTTQSFLDALDATSDRVSAQRIFELLENLDDIRGPHNALWFGNRPGGGIFLYPYGLRYAPIQLWINKTGQLMAYGTWNQYEVVRQHPGFAELAGLIGQDHHSTAKGFAIADVDLDELWHVVLRCAIEINRSDA
;
A
#
# COMPACT_ATOMS: atom_id res chain seq x y z
N MET A 1 -3.13 2.05 27.24
CA MET A 1 -3.09 0.60 26.94
C MET A 1 -2.63 -0.11 28.20
N LEU A 2 -3.19 -1.27 28.51
CA LEU A 2 -2.77 -2.11 29.63
C LEU A 2 -2.38 -3.48 29.11
N ILE A 3 -1.35 -4.09 29.65
CA ILE A 3 -0.79 -5.38 29.22
C ILE A 3 -0.71 -6.36 30.39
N ARG A 4 -0.83 -7.64 30.08
CA ARG A 4 -0.64 -8.74 31.03
C ARG A 4 -0.31 -10.02 30.26
N ARG A 5 0.58 -10.84 30.77
CA ARG A 5 0.83 -12.17 30.19
C ARG A 5 -0.41 -13.04 30.27
N ILE A 6 -0.71 -13.76 29.20
CA ILE A 6 -1.83 -14.72 29.18
C ILE A 6 -1.61 -15.76 30.29
N GLY A 7 -2.64 -16.01 31.07
CA GLY A 7 -2.58 -16.96 32.22
C GLY A 7 -1.96 -16.41 33.50
N SER A 8 -1.45 -15.18 33.53
CA SER A 8 -1.01 -14.53 34.78
C SER A 8 -2.18 -14.08 35.63
N THR A 9 -2.04 -14.18 36.95
CA THR A 9 -2.96 -13.63 37.95
C THR A 9 -2.51 -12.27 38.48
N GLU A 10 -1.39 -11.75 38.00
CA GLU A 10 -0.86 -10.44 38.38
C GLU A 10 -1.76 -9.29 37.85
N SER A 11 -1.58 -8.11 38.42
CA SER A 11 -2.27 -6.91 37.95
C SER A 11 -1.88 -6.57 36.51
N TRP A 12 -2.74 -5.81 35.82
CA TRP A 12 -2.41 -5.24 34.54
C TRP A 12 -1.35 -4.14 34.68
N ASP A 13 -0.34 -4.17 33.83
CA ASP A 13 0.70 -3.15 33.78
C ASP A 13 0.47 -2.18 32.62
N SER A 14 1.05 -0.97 32.73
CA SER A 14 1.09 0.00 31.66
C SER A 14 2.46 -0.05 30.98
N PRO A 15 2.55 -0.14 29.65
CA PRO A 15 3.81 0.07 28.96
C PRO A 15 4.38 1.46 29.26
N GLU A 16 5.68 1.55 29.37
CA GLU A 16 6.36 2.82 29.55
C GLU A 16 6.41 3.55 28.21
N MET A 17 5.85 4.77 28.19
CA MET A 17 5.94 5.65 27.02
C MET A 17 7.39 6.05 26.85
N THR A 18 7.99 5.65 25.75
CA THR A 18 9.41 5.80 25.46
C THR A 18 9.60 6.73 24.27
N ALA A 19 10.58 7.61 24.36
CA ALA A 19 10.96 8.45 23.23
C ALA A 19 11.67 7.60 22.16
N TYR A 20 11.52 7.97 20.90
CA TYR A 20 12.38 7.47 19.83
C TYR A 20 13.83 7.84 20.08
N GLU A 21 14.74 6.98 19.70
CA GLU A 21 16.18 7.27 19.80
C GLU A 21 16.56 8.48 18.95
N ASN A 22 16.02 8.55 17.75
CA ASN A 22 16.22 9.61 16.76
C ASN A 22 15.19 9.50 15.62
N GLU A 23 15.23 10.40 14.65
CA GLU A 23 14.36 10.37 13.48
C GLU A 23 14.62 9.13 12.59
N ASP A 24 15.86 8.65 12.50
CA ASP A 24 16.22 7.43 11.77
C ASP A 24 15.48 6.17 12.30
N HIS A 25 15.25 6.11 13.63
CA HIS A 25 14.45 5.02 14.21
C HIS A 25 12.99 5.05 13.70
N LEU A 26 12.36 6.23 13.65
CA LEU A 26 11.03 6.39 13.11
C LEU A 26 10.97 6.05 11.61
N GLN A 27 11.94 6.50 10.81
CA GLN A 27 12.06 6.18 9.39
C GLN A 27 12.18 4.67 9.16
N ARG A 28 12.99 3.96 9.95
CA ARG A 28 13.12 2.50 9.85
C ARG A 28 11.79 1.79 10.05
N ILE A 29 11.02 2.18 11.07
CA ILE A 29 9.72 1.59 11.35
C ILE A 29 8.77 1.83 10.18
N VAL A 30 8.66 3.06 9.69
CA VAL A 30 7.79 3.40 8.55
C VAL A 30 8.19 2.63 7.28
N ALA A 31 9.49 2.48 7.03
CA ALA A 31 9.96 1.76 5.85
C ALA A 31 9.78 0.24 5.96
N THR A 32 9.83 -0.33 7.17
CA THR A 32 9.61 -1.75 7.41
C THR A 32 8.14 -2.12 7.33
N ASP A 33 7.27 -1.26 7.83
CA ASP A 33 5.83 -1.48 7.93
C ASP A 33 5.04 -0.32 7.27
N PRO A 34 5.16 -0.13 5.94
CA PRO A 34 4.58 1.00 5.22
C PRO A 34 3.04 1.03 5.26
N GLN A 35 2.38 -0.11 5.56
CA GLN A 35 0.94 -0.21 5.69
C GLN A 35 0.34 0.64 6.83
N TYR A 36 1.16 1.17 7.73
CA TYR A 36 0.69 2.15 8.72
C TYR A 36 0.46 3.54 8.12
N VAL A 37 1.06 3.83 6.96
CA VAL A 37 0.85 5.09 6.23
C VAL A 37 -0.55 5.06 5.60
N PRO A 38 -1.39 6.11 5.84
CA PRO A 38 -2.75 6.13 5.30
C PRO A 38 -2.77 5.98 3.79
N GLY A 39 -3.59 5.04 3.30
CA GLY A 39 -3.76 4.77 1.86
C GLY A 39 -2.70 3.82 1.28
N VAL A 40 -1.72 3.39 2.05
CA VAL A 40 -0.72 2.41 1.61
C VAL A 40 -1.17 1.01 2.00
N PRO A 41 -1.34 0.08 1.04
CA PRO A 41 -1.69 -1.31 1.32
C PRO A 41 -0.46 -2.10 1.74
N GLU A 42 -0.68 -3.29 2.26
CA GLU A 42 0.40 -4.27 2.39
C GLU A 42 1.02 -4.59 1.03
N GLY A 43 2.29 -4.96 1.06
CA GLY A 43 3.03 -5.26 -0.16
C GLY A 43 3.56 -4.05 -0.93
N ALA A 44 3.42 -2.85 -0.39
CA ALA A 44 4.08 -1.68 -0.95
C ALA A 44 5.60 -1.80 -0.86
N LEU A 45 6.29 -1.32 -1.90
CA LEU A 45 7.74 -1.23 -1.94
C LEU A 45 8.20 0.05 -1.23
N THR A 46 9.33 -0.02 -0.53
CA THR A 46 9.88 1.13 0.19
C THR A 46 11.36 1.34 -0.11
N VAL A 47 11.77 2.59 -0.10
CA VAL A 47 13.18 2.98 -0.05
C VAL A 47 13.34 4.12 0.94
N ARG A 48 14.41 4.07 1.74
CA ARG A 48 14.81 5.15 2.63
C ARG A 48 15.86 6.03 1.96
N GLU A 49 15.85 7.31 2.32
CA GLU A 49 16.85 8.27 1.86
C GLU A 49 16.98 8.31 0.32
N LEU A 50 15.83 8.24 -0.40
CA LEU A 50 15.84 8.29 -1.86
C LEU A 50 16.47 9.59 -2.32
N SER A 51 17.57 9.50 -3.05
CA SER A 51 18.27 10.66 -3.57
C SER A 51 17.43 11.42 -4.59
N THR A 52 17.19 12.71 -4.32
CA THR A 52 16.53 13.65 -5.24
C THR A 52 17.41 14.88 -5.44
N THR A 53 17.09 15.72 -6.41
CA THR A 53 17.80 17.01 -6.62
C THR A 53 17.57 18.00 -5.45
N ALA A 54 16.51 17.80 -4.64
CA ALA A 54 16.26 18.58 -3.42
C ALA A 54 16.92 18.00 -2.16
N GLY A 55 17.54 16.82 -2.24
CA GLY A 55 18.12 16.08 -1.12
C GLY A 55 17.49 14.67 -0.97
N PRO A 56 17.91 13.92 0.04
CA PRO A 56 17.36 12.59 0.29
C PRO A 56 15.96 12.69 0.93
N ALA A 57 14.96 12.05 0.30
CA ALA A 57 13.63 11.92 0.88
C ALA A 57 13.62 10.79 1.93
N ASP A 58 13.10 11.05 3.12
CA ASP A 58 13.17 10.15 4.28
C ASP A 58 12.68 8.74 3.98
N VAL A 59 11.45 8.60 3.52
CA VAL A 59 10.89 7.33 3.03
C VAL A 59 10.06 7.60 1.77
N CYS A 60 10.36 6.87 0.71
CA CYS A 60 9.54 6.83 -0.49
C CYS A 60 8.86 5.46 -0.60
N ILE A 61 7.57 5.46 -0.86
CA ILE A 61 6.73 4.26 -0.92
C ILE A 61 6.08 4.18 -2.29
N ILE A 62 6.08 2.99 -2.88
CA ILE A 62 5.32 2.69 -4.10
C ILE A 62 4.34 1.58 -3.78
N SER A 63 3.06 1.90 -3.88
CA SER A 63 1.98 0.91 -3.74
C SER A 63 1.90 -0.01 -4.95
N PRO A 64 1.34 -1.23 -4.82
CA PRO A 64 1.22 -2.19 -5.91
C PRO A 64 0.46 -1.67 -7.14
N ASP A 65 -0.34 -0.61 -7.02
CA ASP A 65 -1.04 0.07 -8.12
C ASP A 65 -0.24 1.20 -8.79
N GLY A 66 1.03 1.38 -8.40
CA GLY A 66 1.87 2.47 -8.90
C GLY A 66 1.62 3.83 -8.22
N THR A 67 0.81 3.89 -7.16
CA THR A 67 0.69 5.11 -6.34
C THR A 67 2.01 5.35 -5.60
N ILE A 68 2.49 6.58 -5.66
CA ILE A 68 3.72 7.01 -4.97
C ILE A 68 3.36 7.90 -3.78
N THR A 69 3.98 7.62 -2.63
CA THR A 69 3.84 8.40 -1.40
C THR A 69 5.21 8.79 -0.86
N ILE A 70 5.42 10.07 -0.62
CA ILE A 70 6.62 10.58 0.07
C ILE A 70 6.28 10.79 1.53
N VAL A 71 7.07 10.20 2.40
CA VAL A 71 6.91 10.34 3.85
C VAL A 71 8.11 11.12 4.41
N GLU A 72 7.82 12.19 5.10
CA GLU A 72 8.79 12.92 5.92
C GLU A 72 8.59 12.56 7.38
N CYS A 73 9.65 12.18 8.07
CA CYS A 73 9.65 11.72 9.45
C CYS A 73 10.16 12.80 10.40
N LYS A 74 9.40 13.15 11.43
CA LYS A 74 9.80 14.21 12.37
C LYS A 74 9.39 13.94 13.80
N LEU A 75 10.31 14.16 14.73
CA LEU A 75 10.02 14.09 16.15
C LEU A 75 9.56 15.45 16.70
N ALA A 76 8.56 15.44 17.60
CA ALA A 76 7.92 16.63 18.14
C ALA A 76 8.85 17.52 19.00
N SER A 77 9.98 16.98 19.46
CA SER A 77 10.97 17.71 20.27
C SER A 77 11.57 18.95 19.61
N ASN A 78 11.27 19.18 18.32
CA ASN A 78 11.92 20.23 17.52
C ASN A 78 10.89 21.19 16.90
N SER A 79 10.37 22.13 17.69
CA SER A 79 9.29 23.06 17.31
C SER A 79 9.64 24.00 16.14
N GLU A 80 10.90 24.41 15.97
CA GLU A 80 11.33 25.25 14.85
C GLU A 80 11.37 24.49 13.53
N ARG A 81 11.65 23.18 13.57
CA ARG A 81 11.74 22.33 12.39
C ARG A 81 10.39 21.94 11.80
N ARG A 82 9.27 22.05 12.54
CA ARG A 82 7.93 21.73 12.00
C ARG A 82 7.55 22.54 10.76
N ARG A 83 7.96 23.80 10.68
CA ARG A 83 7.72 24.61 9.47
C ARG A 83 8.58 24.17 8.29
N MET A 84 9.75 23.60 8.56
CA MET A 84 10.65 23.08 7.53
C MET A 84 10.15 21.75 6.93
N VAL A 85 9.49 20.91 7.72
CA VAL A 85 8.99 19.58 7.32
C VAL A 85 8.12 19.64 6.07
N ILE A 86 7.23 20.63 6.00
CA ILE A 86 6.35 20.80 4.85
C ILE A 86 7.11 21.31 3.64
N GLY A 87 8.04 22.23 3.86
CA GLY A 87 8.95 22.65 2.81
C GLY A 87 9.68 21.44 2.24
N GLN A 88 10.25 20.59 3.09
CA GLN A 88 11.01 19.40 2.68
C GLN A 88 10.18 18.40 1.90
N VAL A 89 9.00 17.97 2.40
CA VAL A 89 8.17 17.00 1.69
C VAL A 89 7.67 17.53 0.33
N LEU A 90 7.36 18.83 0.24
CA LEU A 90 7.00 19.48 -1.00
C LEU A 90 8.19 19.60 -1.96
N ASP A 91 9.38 19.92 -1.45
CA ASP A 91 10.60 20.00 -2.26
C ASP A 91 10.97 18.65 -2.86
N TYR A 92 10.87 17.55 -2.08
CA TYR A 92 11.11 16.20 -2.61
C TYR A 92 10.09 15.80 -3.66
N ALA A 93 8.81 16.04 -3.41
CA ALA A 93 7.76 15.74 -4.40
C ALA A 93 7.95 16.57 -5.67
N SER A 94 8.31 17.85 -5.55
CA SER A 94 8.58 18.72 -6.69
C SER A 94 9.82 18.28 -7.47
N ALA A 95 10.88 17.85 -6.78
CA ALA A 95 12.10 17.33 -7.40
C ALA A 95 11.80 16.05 -8.19
N ILE A 96 11.08 15.10 -7.61
CA ILE A 96 10.67 13.86 -8.30
C ILE A 96 9.84 14.17 -9.55
N TRP A 97 8.90 15.11 -9.45
CA TRP A 97 8.09 15.54 -10.58
C TRP A 97 8.93 16.17 -11.69
N VAL A 98 9.85 17.08 -11.36
CA VAL A 98 10.72 17.78 -12.32
C VAL A 98 11.73 16.83 -12.95
N ASP A 99 12.38 15.97 -12.15
CA ASP A 99 13.37 15.00 -12.61
C ASP A 99 12.73 13.91 -13.49
N GLY A 100 11.45 13.63 -13.29
CA GLY A 100 10.61 12.73 -14.07
C GLY A 100 10.78 11.25 -13.77
N ALA A 101 9.86 10.45 -14.29
CA ALA A 101 9.73 9.03 -13.99
C ALA A 101 10.99 8.20 -14.31
N LYS A 102 11.69 8.51 -15.40
CA LYS A 102 12.91 7.80 -15.77
C LYS A 102 14.00 7.98 -14.72
N SER A 103 14.26 9.22 -14.31
CA SER A 103 15.26 9.54 -13.28
C SER A 103 14.89 8.91 -11.94
N PHE A 104 13.62 8.98 -11.57
CA PHE A 104 13.10 8.32 -10.36
C PHE A 104 13.40 6.82 -10.35
N ARG A 105 13.05 6.10 -11.44
CA ARG A 105 13.31 4.64 -11.53
C ARG A 105 14.80 4.31 -11.50
N GLU A 106 15.64 5.13 -12.14
CA GLU A 106 17.10 4.96 -12.07
C GLU A 106 17.64 5.13 -10.65
N GLN A 107 17.15 6.11 -9.89
CA GLN A 107 17.53 6.32 -8.48
C GLN A 107 17.02 5.19 -7.58
N TRP A 108 15.77 4.77 -7.77
CA TRP A 108 15.17 3.66 -7.04
C TRP A 108 15.97 2.37 -7.23
N ASN A 109 16.20 1.97 -8.48
CA ASN A 109 16.94 0.75 -8.81
C ASN A 109 18.38 0.79 -8.29
N ARG A 110 18.99 1.96 -8.24
CA ARG A 110 20.34 2.13 -7.69
C ARG A 110 20.40 1.83 -6.19
N GLN A 111 19.32 2.09 -5.46
CA GLN A 111 19.22 1.86 -4.01
C GLN A 111 18.59 0.52 -3.64
N ARG A 112 17.65 0.01 -4.43
CA ARG A 112 16.87 -1.20 -4.17
C ARG A 112 17.12 -2.35 -5.14
N GLY A 113 17.95 -2.14 -6.16
CA GLY A 113 18.09 -3.09 -7.24
C GLY A 113 16.87 -3.06 -8.17
N ASP A 114 16.57 -4.19 -8.81
CA ASP A 114 15.53 -4.32 -9.84
C ASP A 114 14.14 -4.65 -9.27
N ASP A 115 13.86 -4.34 -7.99
CA ASP A 115 12.59 -4.71 -7.37
C ASP A 115 11.35 -4.01 -7.98
N LEU A 116 11.53 -2.87 -8.66
CA LEU A 116 10.46 -2.24 -9.45
C LEU A 116 9.93 -3.14 -10.58
N ALA A 117 10.74 -4.01 -11.13
CA ALA A 117 10.29 -4.95 -12.15
C ALA A 117 9.21 -5.93 -11.62
N ALA A 118 9.12 -6.08 -10.30
CA ALA A 118 8.12 -6.91 -9.66
C ALA A 118 6.70 -6.29 -9.68
N LEU A 119 6.56 -4.97 -9.87
CA LEU A 119 5.24 -4.30 -9.86
C LEU A 119 4.33 -4.69 -11.04
N GLY A 120 4.88 -5.24 -12.11
CA GLY A 120 4.14 -5.47 -13.34
C GLY A 120 3.99 -4.21 -14.21
N GLU A 121 3.69 -4.42 -15.50
CA GLU A 121 3.72 -3.37 -16.51
C GLU A 121 2.71 -2.24 -16.24
N THR A 122 1.48 -2.61 -15.90
CA THR A 122 0.39 -1.65 -15.62
C THR A 122 0.71 -0.73 -14.43
N ALA A 123 1.27 -1.28 -13.37
CA ALA A 123 1.65 -0.48 -12.19
C ALA A 123 2.84 0.43 -12.48
N LEU A 124 3.79 -0.02 -13.30
CA LEU A 124 4.90 0.82 -13.76
C LEU A 124 4.45 1.96 -14.66
N GLU A 125 3.53 1.69 -15.59
CA GLU A 125 2.91 2.75 -16.42
C GLU A 125 2.16 3.76 -15.54
N GLN A 126 1.42 3.27 -14.54
CA GLN A 126 0.70 4.15 -13.62
C GLN A 126 1.65 4.96 -12.73
N LEU A 127 2.76 4.39 -12.26
CA LEU A 127 3.80 5.10 -11.54
C LEU A 127 4.39 6.23 -12.40
N ASP A 128 4.74 5.93 -13.64
CA ASP A 128 5.28 6.93 -14.57
C ASP A 128 4.28 8.08 -14.82
N LEU A 129 3.01 7.74 -14.99
CA LEU A 129 1.94 8.71 -15.15
C LEU A 129 1.75 9.58 -13.89
N ASN A 130 1.74 8.95 -12.71
CA ASN A 130 1.60 9.65 -11.44
C ASN A 130 2.74 10.66 -11.22
N ILE A 131 3.98 10.26 -11.52
CA ILE A 131 5.14 11.16 -11.44
C ILE A 131 5.02 12.30 -12.46
N THR A 132 4.72 11.98 -13.71
CA THR A 132 4.62 12.98 -14.80
C THR A 132 3.54 14.02 -14.51
N GLU A 133 2.42 13.60 -13.92
CA GLU A 133 1.31 14.50 -13.60
C GLU A 133 1.41 15.13 -12.19
N GLY A 134 2.45 14.82 -11.43
CA GLY A 134 2.64 15.33 -10.07
C GLY A 134 1.60 14.77 -9.08
N ARG A 135 1.09 13.58 -9.32
CA ARG A 135 0.18 12.86 -8.41
C ARG A 135 0.99 12.09 -7.38
N ILE A 136 1.62 12.81 -6.49
CA ILE A 136 2.50 12.28 -5.44
C ILE A 136 1.82 12.54 -4.10
N ASP A 137 1.46 11.49 -3.39
CA ASP A 137 0.86 11.61 -2.07
C ASP A 137 1.91 11.98 -1.02
N LEU A 138 1.49 12.73 0.00
CA LEU A 138 2.37 13.26 1.03
C LEU A 138 1.92 12.77 2.41
N CYS A 139 2.86 12.26 3.19
CA CYS A 139 2.60 11.86 4.57
C CYS A 139 3.63 12.50 5.51
N LEU A 140 3.15 13.00 6.64
CA LEU A 140 4.00 13.51 7.73
C LEU A 140 3.95 12.51 8.88
N ALA A 141 5.02 11.73 9.04
CA ALA A 141 5.16 10.74 10.11
C ALA A 141 5.80 11.38 11.34
N VAL A 142 5.09 11.33 12.47
CA VAL A 142 5.48 12.01 13.72
C VAL A 142 5.26 11.13 14.95
N ASP A 143 5.91 11.43 16.05
CA ASP A 143 5.62 10.85 17.37
C ASP A 143 4.36 11.45 18.00
N ARG A 144 3.93 12.65 17.56
CA ARG A 144 2.71 13.32 18.06
C ARG A 144 2.08 14.24 17.02
N ILE A 145 0.79 14.02 16.75
CA ILE A 145 -0.05 14.93 15.96
C ILE A 145 -0.67 15.99 16.89
N ASP A 146 -0.34 17.25 16.68
CA ASP A 146 -0.92 18.40 17.37
C ASP A 146 -1.91 19.17 16.48
N ASN A 147 -2.56 20.19 17.06
CA ASN A 147 -3.56 20.99 16.35
C ASN A 147 -2.97 21.80 15.19
N ASP A 148 -1.71 22.20 15.27
CA ASP A 148 -1.05 22.94 14.20
C ASP A 148 -0.79 22.03 13.00
N LEU A 149 -0.35 20.80 13.23
CA LEU A 149 -0.17 19.82 12.18
C LEU A 149 -1.51 19.44 11.53
N LYS A 150 -2.58 19.26 12.33
CA LYS A 150 -3.93 18.99 11.81
C LYS A 150 -4.40 20.11 10.88
N ARG A 151 -4.33 21.36 11.35
CA ARG A 151 -4.70 22.54 10.54
C ARG A 151 -3.92 22.60 9.23
N LEU A 152 -2.70 22.21 9.25
CA LEU A 152 -1.80 22.24 8.11
C LEU A 152 -2.14 21.15 7.09
N VAL A 153 -2.40 19.91 7.55
CA VAL A 153 -2.91 18.82 6.71
C VAL A 153 -4.24 19.20 6.06
N GLU A 154 -5.16 19.82 6.80
CA GLU A 154 -6.43 20.32 6.28
C GLU A 154 -6.21 21.38 5.19
N PHE A 155 -5.33 22.35 5.46
CA PHE A 155 -5.03 23.42 4.50
C PHE A 155 -4.38 22.87 3.22
N LEU A 156 -3.39 21.99 3.36
CA LEU A 156 -2.73 21.38 2.20
C LEU A 156 -3.70 20.55 1.36
N ASN A 157 -4.60 19.77 1.98
CA ASN A 157 -5.65 19.07 1.23
C ASN A 157 -6.60 20.02 0.50
N ARG A 158 -6.78 21.26 0.99
CA ARG A 158 -7.63 22.26 0.33
C ARG A 158 -6.98 22.91 -0.90
N ILE A 159 -5.64 23.02 -0.92
CA ILE A 159 -4.91 23.72 -1.99
C ILE A 159 -4.22 22.78 -2.97
N THR A 160 -4.05 21.51 -2.62
CA THR A 160 -3.50 20.51 -3.53
C THR A 160 -4.59 19.96 -4.45
N ARG A 161 -4.15 19.33 -5.55
CA ARG A 161 -5.05 18.64 -6.50
C ARG A 161 -5.86 17.57 -5.77
N ASP A 162 -7.05 17.28 -6.29
CA ASP A 162 -7.97 16.33 -5.66
C ASP A 162 -7.41 14.90 -5.62
N GLU A 163 -6.53 14.56 -6.54
CA GLU A 163 -5.85 13.27 -6.63
C GLU A 163 -4.62 13.13 -5.72
N VAL A 164 -4.22 14.18 -5.02
CA VAL A 164 -3.05 14.15 -4.12
C VAL A 164 -3.53 14.12 -2.67
N ALA A 165 -3.31 13.02 -1.98
CA ALA A 165 -3.61 12.91 -0.56
C ALA A 165 -2.49 13.54 0.28
N VAL A 166 -2.89 14.36 1.27
CA VAL A 166 -1.98 14.85 2.31
C VAL A 166 -2.45 14.31 3.65
N THR A 167 -1.59 13.55 4.32
CA THR A 167 -1.94 12.83 5.55
C THR A 167 -0.89 13.04 6.64
N ALA A 168 -1.25 12.72 7.86
CA ALA A 168 -0.30 12.59 8.97
C ALA A 168 -0.45 11.20 9.61
N LEU A 169 0.67 10.59 9.95
CA LEU A 169 0.78 9.37 10.70
C LEU A 169 1.46 9.66 12.04
N GLN A 170 0.77 9.37 13.13
CA GLN A 170 1.39 9.35 14.46
C GLN A 170 1.72 7.90 14.81
N LEU A 171 2.97 7.63 15.12
CA LEU A 171 3.40 6.38 15.71
C LEU A 171 3.85 6.65 17.16
N THR A 172 3.00 6.32 18.11
CA THR A 172 3.36 6.45 19.52
C THR A 172 4.11 5.20 19.95
N TYR A 173 5.30 5.37 20.53
CA TYR A 173 6.21 4.29 20.88
C TYR A 173 6.22 4.05 22.40
N ALA A 174 6.17 2.81 22.81
CA ALA A 174 6.25 2.39 24.21
C ALA A 174 7.01 1.07 24.35
N ARG A 175 7.57 0.83 25.52
CA ARG A 175 8.26 -0.43 25.89
C ARG A 175 7.69 -1.03 27.16
N HIS A 176 7.79 -2.35 27.25
CA HIS A 176 7.55 -3.10 28.48
C HIS A 176 8.47 -4.32 28.51
N GLY A 177 9.52 -4.24 29.29
CA GLY A 177 10.60 -5.25 29.30
C GLY A 177 11.29 -5.32 27.94
N ASP A 178 11.22 -6.48 27.32
CA ASP A 178 11.76 -6.79 25.99
C ASP A 178 10.74 -6.66 24.84
N ILE A 179 9.54 -6.16 25.14
CA ILE A 179 8.47 -5.97 24.15
C ILE A 179 8.36 -4.50 23.78
N GLU A 180 8.29 -4.24 22.49
CA GLU A 180 8.03 -2.93 21.91
C GLU A 180 6.57 -2.81 21.46
N PHE A 181 5.99 -1.64 21.64
CA PHE A 181 4.62 -1.34 21.25
C PHE A 181 4.59 -0.12 20.36
N LEU A 182 3.90 -0.24 19.23
CA LEU A 182 3.55 0.87 18.36
C LEU A 182 2.04 1.08 18.40
N MET A 183 1.64 2.33 18.56
CA MET A 183 0.24 2.72 18.55
C MET A 183 0.04 3.72 17.41
N PRO A 184 -0.37 3.24 16.21
CA PRO A 184 -0.62 4.10 15.08
C PRO A 184 -1.90 4.91 15.28
N SER A 185 -1.87 6.16 14.86
CA SER A 185 -3.03 7.04 14.74
C SER A 185 -2.84 7.92 13.52
N THR A 186 -3.89 8.11 12.73
CA THR A 186 -3.81 8.80 11.44
C THR A 186 -4.70 10.03 11.42
N TYR A 187 -4.35 10.99 10.56
CA TYR A 187 -5.15 12.19 10.32
C TYR A 187 -5.09 12.59 8.85
N GLY A 188 -6.19 13.12 8.32
CA GLY A 188 -6.27 13.62 6.94
C GLY A 188 -6.78 12.59 5.92
N GLY A 189 -6.77 11.29 6.22
CA GLY A 189 -7.24 10.26 5.29
C GLY A 189 -8.71 10.43 4.88
N GLU A 190 -9.59 10.73 5.83
CA GLU A 190 -11.01 11.01 5.52
C GLU A 190 -11.17 12.30 4.70
N ILE A 191 -10.37 13.33 4.99
CA ILE A 191 -10.39 14.61 4.26
C ILE A 191 -9.95 14.37 2.81
N ALA A 192 -8.86 13.64 2.60
CA ALA A 192 -8.36 13.26 1.30
C ALA A 192 -9.41 12.42 0.52
N ALA A 193 -10.06 11.46 1.19
CA ALA A 193 -11.11 10.64 0.59
C ALA A 193 -12.35 11.46 0.18
N VAL A 194 -12.78 12.44 0.99
CA VAL A 194 -13.89 13.34 0.64
C VAL A 194 -13.52 14.24 -0.53
N LYS A 195 -12.30 14.79 -0.53
CA LYS A 195 -11.76 15.61 -1.59
C LYS A 195 -11.72 14.83 -2.92
N ALA A 196 -11.22 13.62 -2.92
CA ALA A 196 -11.19 12.76 -4.09
C ALA A 196 -12.59 12.46 -4.65
N ARG A 197 -13.61 12.35 -3.81
CA ARG A 197 -15.01 12.16 -4.24
C ARG A 197 -15.67 13.42 -4.81
N SER A 198 -15.20 14.61 -4.44
CA SER A 198 -15.82 15.88 -4.86
C SER A 198 -15.43 16.30 -6.27
N SER A 199 -14.39 15.74 -6.85
CA SER A 199 -13.82 16.14 -8.14
C SER A 199 -14.35 15.39 -9.36
N GLY A 200 -15.33 14.52 -9.21
CA GLY A 200 -15.93 13.79 -10.35
C GLY A 200 -16.27 12.33 -10.03
N PRO A 201 -16.64 11.51 -11.01
CA PRO A 201 -17.02 10.13 -10.77
C PRO A 201 -15.90 9.39 -10.04
N SER A 202 -16.31 8.68 -9.00
CA SER A 202 -15.54 7.93 -8.00
C SER A 202 -14.10 7.63 -8.37
N THR A 203 -13.18 8.11 -7.57
CA THR A 203 -11.75 7.93 -7.77
C THR A 203 -11.28 6.51 -7.48
N SER A 204 -11.92 5.77 -6.61
CA SER A 204 -11.65 4.35 -6.37
C SER A 204 -12.85 3.49 -6.71
N TRP A 205 -12.60 2.28 -7.16
CA TRP A 205 -13.65 1.32 -7.37
C TRP A 205 -14.42 1.02 -6.07
N THR A 206 -15.72 0.80 -6.20
CA THR A 206 -16.51 0.01 -5.27
C THR A 206 -16.86 -1.29 -5.98
N THR A 207 -17.23 -2.33 -5.24
CA THR A 207 -17.72 -3.59 -5.84
C THR A 207 -18.74 -3.32 -6.94
N GLN A 208 -19.73 -2.47 -6.66
CA GLN A 208 -20.79 -2.15 -7.62
C GLN A 208 -20.28 -1.40 -8.85
N SER A 209 -19.47 -0.34 -8.66
CA SER A 209 -18.97 0.45 -9.79
C SER A 209 -18.02 -0.33 -10.68
N PHE A 210 -17.25 -1.26 -10.12
CA PHE A 210 -16.39 -2.16 -10.88
C PHE A 210 -17.23 -3.13 -11.74
N LEU A 211 -18.26 -3.73 -11.16
CA LEU A 211 -19.18 -4.62 -11.88
C LEU A 211 -19.92 -3.88 -13.00
N ASP A 212 -20.32 -2.62 -12.76
CA ASP A 212 -21.02 -1.80 -13.74
C ASP A 212 -20.14 -1.34 -14.92
N ALA A 213 -18.83 -1.32 -14.73
CA ALA A 213 -17.86 -0.96 -15.77
C ALA A 213 -17.47 -2.14 -16.69
N LEU A 214 -17.89 -3.36 -16.38
CA LEU A 214 -17.63 -4.52 -17.22
C LEU A 214 -18.66 -4.63 -18.35
N ASP A 215 -18.20 -4.63 -19.62
CA ASP A 215 -19.06 -4.68 -20.79
C ASP A 215 -19.67 -6.08 -21.01
N ALA A 216 -18.89 -7.13 -20.75
CA ALA A 216 -19.34 -8.51 -20.97
C ALA A 216 -20.09 -9.07 -19.76
N THR A 217 -21.25 -9.66 -19.98
CA THR A 217 -22.04 -10.30 -18.91
C THR A 217 -21.26 -11.44 -18.23
N SER A 218 -20.46 -12.21 -18.99
CA SER A 218 -19.62 -13.28 -18.47
C SER A 218 -18.55 -12.77 -17.50
N ASP A 219 -17.88 -11.67 -17.84
CA ASP A 219 -16.86 -11.04 -17.02
C ASP A 219 -17.45 -10.50 -15.72
N ARG A 220 -18.64 -9.90 -15.81
CA ARG A 220 -19.41 -9.43 -14.64
C ARG A 220 -19.77 -10.59 -13.70
N VAL A 221 -20.22 -11.72 -14.22
CA VAL A 221 -20.52 -12.92 -13.43
C VAL A 221 -19.25 -13.47 -12.77
N SER A 222 -18.13 -13.49 -13.50
CA SER A 222 -16.84 -13.93 -12.95
C SER A 222 -16.34 -13.03 -11.84
N ALA A 223 -16.41 -11.71 -12.04
CA ALA A 223 -16.03 -10.74 -11.00
C ALA A 223 -16.91 -10.84 -9.76
N GLN A 224 -18.22 -10.95 -9.95
CA GLN A 224 -19.17 -11.14 -8.85
C GLN A 224 -18.87 -12.42 -8.07
N ARG A 225 -18.59 -13.53 -8.77
CA ARG A 225 -18.21 -14.80 -8.15
C ARG A 225 -16.95 -14.66 -7.29
N ILE A 226 -15.92 -13.95 -7.77
CA ILE A 226 -14.70 -13.71 -7.01
C ILE A 226 -14.98 -12.88 -5.74
N PHE A 227 -15.81 -11.83 -5.83
CA PHE A 227 -16.18 -11.02 -4.68
C PHE A 227 -16.97 -11.83 -3.65
N GLU A 228 -17.94 -12.64 -4.08
CA GLU A 228 -18.70 -13.53 -3.19
C GLU A 228 -17.81 -14.56 -2.49
N LEU A 229 -16.83 -15.12 -3.20
CA LEU A 229 -15.86 -16.05 -2.61
C LEU A 229 -15.00 -15.36 -1.52
N LEU A 230 -14.62 -14.10 -1.73
CA LEU A 230 -13.87 -13.33 -0.74
C LEU A 230 -14.73 -12.92 0.47
N GLU A 231 -15.99 -12.55 0.26
CA GLU A 231 -16.92 -12.20 1.35
C GLU A 231 -17.19 -13.40 2.28
N ASN A 232 -17.25 -14.60 1.72
CA ASN A 232 -17.44 -15.83 2.49
C ASN A 232 -16.20 -16.29 3.30
N LEU A 233 -15.07 -15.58 3.18
CA LEU A 233 -13.87 -15.82 3.99
C LEU A 233 -13.81 -15.03 5.29
N ASP A 234 -14.91 -14.40 5.71
CA ASP A 234 -14.95 -13.50 6.88
C ASP A 234 -14.43 -14.12 8.18
N ASP A 235 -14.70 -15.39 8.43
CA ASP A 235 -14.25 -16.11 9.63
C ASP A 235 -12.73 -16.38 9.65
N ILE A 236 -12.04 -16.14 8.55
CA ILE A 236 -10.62 -16.45 8.35
C ILE A 236 -9.81 -15.20 8.05
N ARG A 237 -10.48 -14.06 7.93
CA ARG A 237 -9.81 -12.79 7.69
C ARG A 237 -8.88 -12.48 8.85
N GLY A 238 -7.62 -12.32 8.53
CA GLY A 238 -6.69 -11.62 9.40
C GLY A 238 -7.14 -10.16 9.62
N PRO A 239 -6.31 -9.33 10.23
CA PRO A 239 -6.64 -7.94 10.55
C PRO A 239 -6.88 -7.05 9.31
N HIS A 240 -6.74 -7.58 8.11
CA HIS A 240 -6.79 -6.84 6.84
C HIS A 240 -8.00 -7.25 6.00
N ASN A 241 -8.51 -6.29 5.24
CA ASN A 241 -9.58 -6.54 4.28
C ASN A 241 -9.09 -7.48 3.15
N ALA A 242 -9.93 -8.43 2.73
CA ALA A 242 -9.58 -9.36 1.64
C ALA A 242 -9.49 -8.68 0.27
N LEU A 243 -9.94 -7.43 0.13
CA LEU A 243 -9.93 -6.63 -1.09
C LEU A 243 -9.36 -5.26 -0.83
N TRP A 244 -8.52 -4.78 -1.73
CA TRP A 244 -8.12 -3.39 -1.79
C TRP A 244 -8.35 -2.84 -3.21
N PHE A 245 -9.14 -1.77 -3.29
CA PHE A 245 -9.59 -1.19 -4.56
C PHE A 245 -8.64 -0.17 -5.18
N GLY A 246 -7.39 -0.09 -4.69
CA GLY A 246 -6.45 0.93 -5.13
C GLY A 246 -6.84 2.35 -4.71
N ASN A 247 -5.94 3.30 -4.89
CA ASN A 247 -6.16 4.70 -4.53
C ASN A 247 -6.55 5.57 -5.74
N ARG A 248 -6.64 5.00 -6.95
CA ARG A 248 -6.80 5.74 -8.20
C ARG A 248 -8.00 5.26 -9.01
N PRO A 249 -8.65 6.16 -9.78
CA PRO A 249 -9.69 5.80 -10.73
C PRO A 249 -9.14 4.85 -11.79
N GLY A 250 -9.87 3.78 -12.08
CA GLY A 250 -9.47 2.80 -13.08
C GLY A 250 -8.28 1.92 -12.67
N GLY A 251 -7.83 2.01 -11.43
CA GLY A 251 -6.78 1.16 -10.87
C GLY A 251 -7.21 -0.30 -10.72
N GLY A 252 -6.26 -1.18 -10.41
CA GLY A 252 -6.54 -2.59 -10.15
C GLY A 252 -7.20 -2.82 -8.79
N ILE A 253 -7.84 -3.97 -8.65
CA ILE A 253 -8.29 -4.51 -7.37
C ILE A 253 -7.32 -5.60 -6.95
N PHE A 254 -6.79 -5.49 -5.74
CA PHE A 254 -5.84 -6.45 -5.18
C PHE A 254 -6.56 -7.39 -4.22
N LEU A 255 -6.31 -8.69 -4.37
CA LEU A 255 -6.96 -9.74 -3.61
C LEU A 255 -6.01 -10.27 -2.53
N TYR A 256 -6.43 -10.18 -1.26
CA TYR A 256 -5.67 -10.65 -0.08
C TYR A 256 -6.45 -11.77 0.64
N PRO A 257 -6.52 -12.98 0.07
CA PRO A 257 -7.31 -14.06 0.65
C PRO A 257 -6.73 -14.49 2.00
N TYR A 258 -7.60 -14.75 2.98
CA TYR A 258 -7.26 -15.18 4.34
C TYR A 258 -6.32 -14.24 5.11
N GLY A 259 -6.36 -12.93 4.82
CA GLY A 259 -5.44 -11.98 5.43
C GLY A 259 -3.98 -12.19 5.00
N LEU A 260 -3.77 -12.86 3.87
CA LEU A 260 -2.45 -13.00 3.28
C LEU A 260 -1.83 -11.62 3.08
N ARG A 261 -0.61 -11.44 3.56
CA ARG A 261 0.14 -10.18 3.46
C ARG A 261 0.43 -9.75 2.02
N TYR A 262 0.38 -10.70 1.10
CA TYR A 262 0.72 -10.52 -0.30
C TYR A 262 -0.52 -10.75 -1.16
N ALA A 263 -0.80 -9.85 -2.08
CA ALA A 263 -1.87 -10.01 -3.04
C ALA A 263 -1.41 -10.95 -4.18
N PRO A 264 -1.79 -12.23 -4.20
CA PRO A 264 -1.36 -13.14 -5.25
C PRO A 264 -1.97 -12.83 -6.62
N ILE A 265 -3.12 -12.15 -6.63
CA ILE A 265 -3.85 -11.80 -7.84
C ILE A 265 -4.30 -10.34 -7.77
N GLN A 266 -4.18 -9.65 -8.90
CA GLN A 266 -4.76 -8.35 -9.16
C GLN A 266 -5.77 -8.46 -10.30
N LEU A 267 -6.91 -7.79 -10.16
CA LEU A 267 -7.93 -7.65 -11.21
C LEU A 267 -7.92 -6.23 -11.75
N TRP A 268 -8.19 -6.08 -13.05
CA TRP A 268 -8.46 -4.76 -13.67
C TRP A 268 -9.37 -4.90 -14.88
N ILE A 269 -9.90 -3.77 -15.34
CA ILE A 269 -10.69 -3.70 -16.57
C ILE A 269 -9.79 -3.09 -17.65
N ASN A 270 -9.60 -3.80 -18.76
CA ASN A 270 -8.80 -3.29 -19.86
C ASN A 270 -9.57 -2.22 -20.68
N LYS A 271 -8.89 -1.60 -21.67
CA LYS A 271 -9.47 -0.55 -22.51
C LYS A 271 -10.66 -1.02 -23.35
N THR A 272 -10.88 -2.31 -23.47
CA THR A 272 -12.01 -2.93 -24.20
C THR A 272 -13.11 -3.43 -23.24
N GLY A 273 -13.11 -3.01 -21.98
CA GLY A 273 -14.14 -3.37 -20.99
C GLY A 273 -14.09 -4.82 -20.50
N GLN A 274 -12.99 -5.55 -20.74
CA GLN A 274 -12.84 -6.95 -20.34
C GLN A 274 -12.20 -7.06 -18.97
N LEU A 275 -12.63 -8.06 -18.19
CA LEU A 275 -12.02 -8.43 -16.92
C LEU A 275 -10.70 -9.15 -17.16
N MET A 276 -9.65 -8.53 -16.68
CA MET A 276 -8.29 -9.05 -16.74
C MET A 276 -7.77 -9.35 -15.34
N ALA A 277 -6.85 -10.29 -15.26
CA ALA A 277 -6.10 -10.55 -14.04
C ALA A 277 -4.62 -10.78 -14.34
N TYR A 278 -3.78 -10.66 -13.36
CA TYR A 278 -2.43 -11.20 -13.36
C TYR A 278 -1.99 -11.55 -11.96
N GLY A 279 -1.03 -12.47 -11.86
CA GLY A 279 -0.40 -12.83 -10.60
C GLY A 279 0.66 -11.80 -10.22
N THR A 280 0.71 -11.46 -8.93
CA THR A 280 1.72 -10.56 -8.36
C THR A 280 2.73 -11.30 -7.49
N TRP A 281 2.78 -12.64 -7.61
CA TRP A 281 3.64 -13.51 -6.79
C TRP A 281 5.13 -13.29 -6.98
N ASN A 282 5.57 -12.82 -8.15
CA ASN A 282 6.97 -12.51 -8.41
C ASN A 282 7.47 -11.24 -7.70
N GLN A 283 6.57 -10.46 -7.12
CA GLN A 283 6.89 -9.26 -6.34
C GLN A 283 7.55 -9.58 -4.99
N TYR A 284 7.26 -10.76 -4.44
CA TYR A 284 7.71 -11.16 -3.11
C TYR A 284 8.47 -12.47 -3.15
N GLU A 285 9.64 -12.52 -2.51
CA GLU A 285 10.48 -13.71 -2.54
C GLU A 285 9.81 -14.92 -1.89
N VAL A 286 9.15 -14.74 -0.76
CA VAL A 286 8.42 -15.80 -0.05
C VAL A 286 7.34 -16.42 -0.92
N VAL A 287 6.65 -15.60 -1.71
CA VAL A 287 5.60 -16.03 -2.63
C VAL A 287 6.19 -16.77 -3.82
N ARG A 288 7.25 -16.24 -4.43
CA ARG A 288 7.93 -16.88 -5.57
C ARG A 288 8.48 -18.27 -5.25
N GLN A 289 8.94 -18.46 -4.03
CA GLN A 289 9.53 -19.74 -3.61
C GLN A 289 8.49 -20.78 -3.20
N HIS A 290 7.24 -20.39 -3.05
CA HIS A 290 6.18 -21.29 -2.63
C HIS A 290 5.74 -22.21 -3.78
N PRO A 291 5.75 -23.56 -3.62
CA PRO A 291 5.42 -24.49 -4.71
C PRO A 291 4.03 -24.26 -5.33
N GLY A 292 3.04 -23.87 -4.53
CA GLY A 292 1.70 -23.61 -4.97
C GLY A 292 1.58 -22.42 -5.92
N PHE A 293 2.50 -21.46 -5.86
CA PHE A 293 2.51 -20.34 -6.83
C PHE A 293 3.08 -20.77 -8.19
N ALA A 294 3.94 -21.77 -8.25
CA ALA A 294 4.33 -22.37 -9.51
C ALA A 294 3.14 -23.09 -10.19
N GLU A 295 2.32 -23.80 -9.41
CA GLU A 295 1.08 -24.41 -9.88
C GLU A 295 0.08 -23.35 -10.36
N LEU A 296 -0.15 -22.29 -9.58
CA LEU A 296 -1.00 -21.16 -9.95
C LEU A 296 -0.54 -20.52 -11.29
N ALA A 297 0.75 -20.27 -11.45
CA ALA A 297 1.31 -19.76 -12.68
C ALA A 297 1.09 -20.71 -13.87
N GLY A 298 1.21 -22.02 -13.64
CA GLY A 298 0.92 -23.05 -14.64
C GLY A 298 -0.53 -23.03 -15.11
N LEU A 299 -1.50 -22.87 -14.20
CA LEU A 299 -2.92 -22.79 -14.53
C LEU A 299 -3.27 -21.63 -15.47
N ILE A 300 -2.55 -20.52 -15.35
CA ILE A 300 -2.75 -19.32 -16.20
C ILE A 300 -1.74 -19.24 -17.36
N GLY A 301 -0.96 -20.31 -17.61
CA GLY A 301 -0.03 -20.37 -18.72
C GLY A 301 1.17 -19.43 -18.59
N GLN A 302 1.57 -19.08 -17.37
CA GLN A 302 2.68 -18.16 -17.08
C GLN A 302 3.85 -18.90 -16.39
N ASP A 303 5.05 -18.36 -16.58
CA ASP A 303 6.22 -18.73 -15.78
C ASP A 303 6.21 -17.88 -14.50
N HIS A 304 6.14 -18.51 -13.32
CA HIS A 304 6.09 -17.83 -12.04
C HIS A 304 7.38 -17.05 -11.69
N HIS A 305 8.46 -17.25 -12.41
CA HIS A 305 9.69 -16.48 -12.30
C HIS A 305 9.70 -15.25 -13.22
N SER A 306 8.79 -15.16 -14.18
CA SER A 306 8.72 -14.03 -15.11
C SER A 306 7.96 -12.84 -14.49
N THR A 307 8.05 -11.69 -15.14
CA THR A 307 7.17 -10.56 -14.84
C THR A 307 5.73 -10.97 -15.10
N ALA A 308 4.82 -10.62 -14.19
CA ALA A 308 3.41 -10.92 -14.32
C ALA A 308 2.84 -10.37 -15.64
N LYS A 309 2.10 -11.21 -16.35
CA LYS A 309 1.38 -10.83 -17.57
C LYS A 309 -0.12 -10.89 -17.33
N GLY A 310 -0.85 -9.98 -17.97
CA GLY A 310 -2.31 -9.98 -17.94
C GLY A 310 -2.88 -11.19 -18.69
N PHE A 311 -3.94 -11.78 -18.16
CA PHE A 311 -4.74 -12.83 -18.80
C PHE A 311 -6.22 -12.52 -18.61
N ALA A 312 -7.06 -12.94 -19.57
CA ALA A 312 -8.49 -12.81 -19.44
C ALA A 312 -9.05 -13.86 -18.45
N ILE A 313 -9.87 -13.42 -17.52
CA ILE A 313 -10.49 -14.34 -16.53
C ILE A 313 -11.34 -15.42 -17.20
N ALA A 314 -11.96 -15.10 -18.34
CA ALA A 314 -12.76 -16.06 -19.10
C ALA A 314 -11.97 -17.28 -19.63
N ASP A 315 -10.63 -17.19 -19.69
CA ASP A 315 -9.77 -18.25 -20.22
C ASP A 315 -9.30 -19.22 -19.12
N VAL A 316 -9.72 -19.02 -17.87
CA VAL A 316 -9.23 -19.76 -16.70
C VAL A 316 -10.39 -20.42 -15.95
N ASP A 317 -10.19 -21.66 -15.47
CA ASP A 317 -11.09 -22.28 -14.52
C ASP A 317 -11.00 -21.58 -13.16
N LEU A 318 -12.01 -20.79 -12.82
CA LEU A 318 -12.02 -19.98 -11.60
C LEU A 318 -12.05 -20.81 -10.32
N ASP A 319 -12.72 -21.95 -10.32
CA ASP A 319 -12.84 -22.78 -9.13
C ASP A 319 -11.49 -23.47 -8.84
N GLU A 320 -10.78 -23.92 -9.87
CA GLU A 320 -9.44 -24.48 -9.75
C GLU A 320 -8.42 -23.42 -9.34
N LEU A 321 -8.42 -22.26 -10.02
CA LEU A 321 -7.58 -21.12 -9.71
C LEU A 321 -7.73 -20.70 -8.24
N TRP A 322 -8.98 -20.56 -7.80
CA TRP A 322 -9.31 -20.15 -6.46
C TRP A 322 -8.90 -21.17 -5.40
N HIS A 323 -9.08 -22.44 -5.68
CA HIS A 323 -8.64 -23.52 -4.80
C HIS A 323 -7.14 -23.47 -4.54
N VAL A 324 -6.33 -23.25 -5.59
CA VAL A 324 -4.87 -23.10 -5.46
C VAL A 324 -4.50 -21.85 -4.70
N VAL A 325 -5.14 -20.70 -4.99
CA VAL A 325 -4.89 -19.44 -4.27
C VAL A 325 -5.15 -19.58 -2.77
N LEU A 326 -6.27 -20.16 -2.37
CA LEU A 326 -6.62 -20.35 -0.97
C LEU A 326 -5.67 -21.30 -0.24
N ARG A 327 -5.30 -22.41 -0.88
CA ARG A 327 -4.34 -23.36 -0.34
C ARG A 327 -2.99 -22.68 -0.08
N CYS A 328 -2.46 -21.94 -1.06
CA CYS A 328 -1.21 -21.20 -0.92
C CYS A 328 -1.28 -20.17 0.21
N ALA A 329 -2.37 -19.42 0.31
CA ALA A 329 -2.55 -18.44 1.36
C ALA A 329 -2.53 -19.07 2.77
N ILE A 330 -3.22 -20.21 2.94
CA ILE A 330 -3.23 -20.95 4.22
C ILE A 330 -1.84 -21.48 4.56
N GLU A 331 -1.10 -22.03 3.58
CA GLU A 331 0.22 -22.60 3.80
C GLU A 331 1.25 -21.51 4.16
N ILE A 332 1.21 -20.35 3.48
CA ILE A 332 2.08 -19.22 3.79
C ILE A 332 1.78 -18.67 5.19
N ASN A 333 0.51 -18.43 5.53
CA ASN A 333 0.16 -17.92 6.85
C ASN A 333 0.54 -18.86 7.99
N ARG A 334 0.65 -20.18 7.74
CA ARG A 334 1.13 -21.17 8.72
C ARG A 334 2.64 -21.19 8.86
N SER A 335 3.38 -20.80 7.82
CA SER A 335 4.83 -20.75 7.84
C SER A 335 5.38 -19.47 8.48
N ASP A 336 4.59 -18.40 8.47
CA ASP A 336 4.93 -17.11 9.08
C ASP A 336 4.47 -16.98 10.55
N ALA A 337 3.78 -17.98 11.10
CA ALA A 337 3.33 -18.07 12.49
C ALA A 337 4.31 -18.89 13.36
#